data_15b657c1a1411b58add8a42888b0bf13
#
_entry.id   15b657c1a1411b58add8a42888b0bf13
#
_cell.length_a   1.000
_cell.length_b   1.000
_cell.length_c   1.000
_cell.angle_alpha   90.00
_cell.angle_beta   90.00
_cell.angle_gamma   90.00
#
_symmetry.space_group_name_H-M   'P 1'
#
loop_
_entity.id
_entity.type
_entity.pdbx_description
1 polymer ?
#
loop_
_entity_poly.entity_id
_entity_poly.type
_entity_poly.pdbx_seq_one_letter_code
_entity_poly.pdbx_strand_id
1 'polypeptide(L)'
;HAPLITQLKPGPVRVQSPDGEEAFFFVGGGILEVMPHIVTVLADTAVRADDLDEAAAQRAKEEAERALHDRTGEIEIAEAQARRAEAAAQLRALEQLRKQAKRRSS
;
A
#
# COMPACT_ATOMS: atom_id res chain seq x y z
N HIS A 1 18.39 11.94 -20.30
CA HIS A 1 17.18 11.12 -20.27
C HIS A 1 17.37 9.76 -19.61
N ALA A 2 18.10 9.75 -18.49
CA ALA A 2 18.23 8.56 -17.68
C ALA A 2 16.88 8.24 -17.02
N PRO A 3 16.53 6.97 -16.89
CA PRO A 3 15.31 6.60 -16.16
C PRO A 3 15.44 6.96 -14.68
N LEU A 4 14.32 7.33 -14.10
CA LEU A 4 14.23 7.49 -12.65
C LEU A 4 13.81 6.15 -12.06
N ILE A 5 14.58 5.66 -11.10
CA ILE A 5 14.27 4.43 -10.38
C ILE A 5 14.24 4.78 -8.89
N THR A 6 13.16 4.43 -8.24
CA THR A 6 13.02 4.66 -6.81
C THR A 6 12.32 3.49 -6.12
N GLN A 7 12.67 3.29 -4.87
CA GLN A 7 12.06 2.25 -4.05
C GLN A 7 10.72 2.74 -3.52
N LEU A 8 9.71 1.86 -3.56
CA LEU A 8 8.40 2.15 -3.02
C LEU A 8 8.26 1.55 -1.62
N LYS A 9 7.69 2.33 -0.72
CA LYS A 9 7.23 1.84 0.58
C LYS A 9 5.83 1.27 0.43
N PRO A 10 5.40 0.37 1.32
CA PRO A 10 4.01 -0.08 1.32
C PRO A 10 3.06 1.11 1.38
N GLY A 11 2.09 1.11 0.51
CA GLY A 11 1.14 2.22 0.46
C GLY A 11 0.19 2.17 -0.72
N PRO A 12 -0.69 3.16 -0.79
CA PRO A 12 -1.63 3.27 -1.89
C PRO A 12 -0.97 3.89 -3.13
N VAL A 13 -1.40 3.41 -4.30
CA VAL A 13 -1.05 3.98 -5.59
C VAL A 13 -2.34 4.35 -6.31
N ARG A 14 -2.43 5.59 -6.75
CA ARG A 14 -3.56 6.05 -7.56
C ARG A 14 -3.12 6.11 -9.03
N VAL A 15 -3.91 5.49 -9.88
CA VAL A 15 -3.71 5.54 -11.32
C VAL A 15 -4.88 6.30 -11.94
N GLN A 16 -4.58 7.37 -12.65
CA GLN A 16 -5.58 8.18 -13.31
C GLN A 16 -5.37 8.10 -14.81
N SER A 17 -6.40 7.68 -15.54
CA SER A 17 -6.38 7.61 -16.99
C SER A 17 -6.68 8.97 -17.60
N PRO A 18 -6.25 9.23 -18.86
CA PRO A 18 -6.56 10.50 -19.51
C PRO A 18 -8.05 10.80 -19.65
N ASP A 19 -8.89 9.76 -19.65
CA ASP A 19 -10.35 9.91 -19.74
C ASP A 19 -11.00 10.25 -18.38
N GLY A 20 -10.20 10.39 -17.33
CA GLY A 20 -10.68 10.75 -16.00
C GLY A 20 -10.98 9.58 -15.10
N GLU A 21 -10.88 8.34 -15.59
CA GLU A 21 -11.07 7.18 -14.73
C GLU A 21 -9.91 7.03 -13.76
N GLU A 22 -10.23 6.66 -12.53
CA GLU A 22 -9.24 6.43 -11.49
C GLU A 22 -9.32 5.01 -10.97
N ALA A 23 -8.17 4.43 -10.69
CA ALA A 23 -8.07 3.15 -10.01
C ALA A 23 -7.11 3.28 -8.85
N PHE A 24 -7.42 2.60 -7.77
CA PHE A 24 -6.59 2.59 -6.57
C PHE A 24 -6.09 1.18 -6.30
N PHE A 25 -4.79 1.11 -6.04
CA PHE A 25 -4.13 -0.14 -5.68
C PHE A 25 -3.39 0.07 -4.37
N PHE A 26 -3.31 -0.98 -3.58
CA PHE A 26 -2.34 -1.07 -2.51
C PHE A 26 -1.14 -1.86 -3.02
N VAL A 27 0.06 -1.34 -2.78
CA VAL A 27 1.30 -2.08 -3.07
C VAL A 27 2.04 -2.33 -1.75
N GLY A 28 2.58 -3.52 -1.60
CA GLY A 28 3.31 -3.92 -0.40
C GLY A 28 4.81 -3.62 -0.48
N GLY A 29 5.17 -2.61 -1.24
CA GLY A 29 6.55 -2.27 -1.52
C GLY A 29 6.91 -2.62 -2.95
N GLY A 30 8.11 -2.30 -3.37
CA GLY A 30 8.57 -2.60 -4.72
C GLY A 30 9.44 -1.49 -5.29
N ILE A 31 9.46 -1.39 -6.61
CA ILE A 31 10.29 -0.44 -7.36
C ILE A 31 9.42 0.29 -8.37
N LEU A 32 9.60 1.59 -8.45
CA LEU A 32 9.00 2.44 -9.48
C LEU A 32 10.10 2.84 -10.47
N GLU A 33 9.83 2.63 -11.75
CA GLU A 33 10.69 3.10 -12.83
C GLU A 33 9.91 4.08 -13.70
N VAL A 34 10.48 5.25 -13.91
CA VAL A 34 9.87 6.28 -14.77
C VAL A 34 10.75 6.49 -15.99
N MET A 35 10.20 6.25 -17.16
CA MET A 35 10.82 6.50 -18.46
C MET A 35 9.95 7.48 -19.24
N PRO A 36 10.47 8.10 -20.35
CA PRO A 36 9.70 9.13 -21.06
C PRO A 36 8.31 8.71 -21.53
N HIS A 37 8.12 7.44 -21.87
CA HIS A 37 6.84 6.96 -22.39
C HIS A 37 6.19 5.85 -21.59
N ILE A 38 6.88 5.34 -20.56
CA ILE A 38 6.41 4.22 -19.78
C ILE A 38 6.75 4.44 -18.30
N VAL A 39 5.77 4.21 -17.45
CA VAL A 39 5.98 4.14 -15.99
C VAL A 39 5.68 2.72 -15.57
N THR A 40 6.64 2.09 -14.93
CA THR A 40 6.52 0.70 -14.50
C THR A 40 6.57 0.62 -12.99
N VAL A 41 5.62 -0.10 -12.41
CA VAL A 41 5.61 -0.43 -10.99
C VAL A 41 5.81 -1.92 -10.86
N LEU A 42 6.96 -2.31 -10.28
CA LEU A 42 7.24 -3.71 -9.94
C LEU A 42 6.98 -3.85 -8.45
N ALA A 43 5.78 -4.32 -8.14
CA ALA A 43 5.36 -4.44 -6.75
C ALA A 43 5.65 -5.83 -6.21
N ASP A 44 6.06 -5.90 -4.94
CA ASP A 44 6.21 -7.18 -4.23
C ASP A 44 4.85 -7.85 -4.08
N THR A 45 3.85 -7.05 -3.73
CA THR A 45 2.44 -7.44 -3.74
C THR A 45 1.62 -6.26 -4.23
N ALA A 46 0.54 -6.54 -4.95
CA ALA A 46 -0.37 -5.50 -5.41
C ALA A 46 -1.81 -6.02 -5.32
N VAL A 47 -2.69 -5.22 -4.73
CA VAL A 47 -4.10 -5.56 -4.57
C VAL A 47 -4.91 -4.33 -4.95
N ARG A 48 -5.99 -4.52 -5.72
CA ARG A 48 -6.92 -3.44 -5.99
C ARG A 48 -7.59 -3.02 -4.68
N ALA A 49 -7.80 -1.72 -4.50
CA ALA A 49 -8.39 -1.22 -3.25
C ALA A 49 -9.78 -1.84 -2.98
N ASP A 50 -10.54 -2.14 -4.04
CA ASP A 50 -11.86 -2.76 -3.90
C ASP A 50 -11.80 -4.17 -3.33
N ASP A 51 -10.66 -4.83 -3.45
CA ASP A 51 -10.46 -6.21 -2.97
C ASP A 51 -9.85 -6.26 -1.56
N LEU A 52 -9.56 -5.12 -0.95
CA LEU A 52 -9.00 -5.09 0.40
C LEU A 52 -10.08 -5.37 1.45
N ASP A 53 -9.73 -6.20 2.42
CA ASP A 53 -10.58 -6.52 3.57
C ASP A 53 -10.12 -5.70 4.77
N GLU A 54 -10.91 -4.70 5.14
CA GLU A 54 -10.59 -3.81 6.27
C GLU A 54 -10.46 -4.57 7.59
N ALA A 55 -11.37 -5.49 7.85
CA ALA A 55 -11.35 -6.25 9.10
C ALA A 55 -10.09 -7.10 9.19
N ALA A 56 -9.68 -7.73 8.08
CA ALA A 56 -8.46 -8.52 8.05
C ALA A 56 -7.22 -7.63 8.24
N ALA A 57 -7.19 -6.45 7.63
CA ALA A 57 -6.09 -5.49 7.78
C ALA A 57 -5.99 -5.00 9.22
N GLN A 58 -7.13 -4.70 9.86
CA GLN A 58 -7.16 -4.26 11.25
C GLN A 58 -6.66 -5.36 12.19
N ARG A 59 -7.10 -6.60 11.97
CA ARG A 59 -6.62 -7.74 12.76
C ARG A 59 -5.12 -7.96 12.59
N ALA A 60 -4.62 -7.85 11.36
CA ALA A 60 -3.19 -8.01 11.07
C ALA A 60 -2.36 -6.95 11.78
N LYS A 61 -2.85 -5.70 11.80
CA LYS A 61 -2.18 -4.61 12.50
C LYS A 61 -2.11 -4.87 14.01
N GLU A 62 -3.23 -5.25 14.61
CA GLU A 62 -3.29 -5.54 16.04
C GLU A 62 -2.40 -6.72 16.42
N GLU A 63 -2.41 -7.76 15.59
CA GLU A 63 -1.57 -8.93 15.83
C GLU A 63 -0.08 -8.57 15.74
N ALA A 64 0.30 -7.75 14.76
CA ALA A 64 1.68 -7.28 14.63
C ALA A 64 2.09 -6.41 15.82
N GLU A 65 1.19 -5.57 16.31
CA GLU A 65 1.46 -4.75 17.49
C GLU A 65 1.66 -5.62 18.74
N ARG A 66 0.85 -6.68 18.91
CA ARG A 66 1.06 -7.64 20.00
C ARG A 66 2.39 -8.35 19.88
N ALA A 67 2.77 -8.75 18.65
CA ALA A 67 4.04 -9.41 18.42
C ALA A 67 5.23 -8.50 18.78
N LEU A 68 5.11 -7.20 18.56
CA LEU A 68 6.17 -6.25 18.96
C LEU A 68 6.37 -6.18 20.46
N HIS A 69 5.31 -6.38 21.25
CA HIS A 69 5.42 -6.43 22.71
C HIS A 69 6.10 -7.70 23.22
N ASP A 70 5.86 -8.83 22.54
CA ASP A 70 6.29 -10.14 23.03
C ASP A 70 7.63 -10.59 22.47
N ARG A 71 8.17 -9.91 21.47
CA ARG A 71 9.39 -10.33 20.78
C ARG A 71 10.57 -9.48 21.24
N THR A 72 11.72 -10.16 21.40
CA THR A 72 12.96 -9.50 21.83
C THR A 72 14.07 -9.60 20.79
N GLY A 73 13.95 -10.47 19.78
CA GLY A 73 14.93 -10.61 18.72
C GLY A 73 14.81 -9.52 17.66
N GLU A 74 15.95 -8.99 17.19
CA GLU A 74 15.96 -7.91 16.20
C GLU A 74 15.24 -8.29 14.90
N ILE A 75 15.45 -9.52 14.42
CA ILE A 75 14.81 -9.99 13.19
C ILE A 75 13.30 -10.10 13.38
N GLU A 76 12.87 -10.64 14.51
CA GLU A 76 11.45 -10.81 14.81
C GLU A 76 10.75 -9.45 14.98
N ILE A 77 11.43 -8.48 15.58
CA ILE A 77 10.93 -7.12 15.71
C ILE A 77 10.82 -6.47 14.33
N ALA A 78 11.83 -6.61 13.47
CA ALA A 78 11.82 -6.06 12.13
C ALA A 78 10.67 -6.65 11.29
N GLU A 79 10.43 -7.95 11.39
CA GLU A 79 9.32 -8.61 10.69
C GLU A 79 7.97 -8.11 11.17
N ALA A 80 7.80 -7.96 12.49
CA ALA A 80 6.55 -7.45 13.06
C ALA A 80 6.32 -5.99 12.67
N GLN A 81 7.36 -5.17 12.64
CA GLN A 81 7.27 -3.79 12.20
C GLN A 81 6.86 -3.70 10.73
N ALA A 82 7.42 -4.57 9.88
CA ALA A 82 7.07 -4.61 8.46
C ALA A 82 5.60 -5.00 8.26
N ARG A 83 5.12 -6.01 8.97
CA ARG A 83 3.72 -6.43 8.91
C ARG A 83 2.76 -5.34 9.40
N ARG A 84 3.15 -4.65 10.48
CA ARG A 84 2.36 -3.53 11.00
C ARG A 84 2.28 -2.40 9.98
N ALA A 85 3.41 -2.05 9.35
CA ALA A 85 3.46 -0.99 8.36
C ALA A 85 2.60 -1.34 7.14
N GLU A 86 2.65 -2.58 6.68
CA GLU A 86 1.83 -3.05 5.56
C GLU A 86 0.34 -2.97 5.88
N ALA A 87 -0.07 -3.48 7.05
CA ALA A 87 -1.47 -3.44 7.47
C ALA A 87 -1.96 -2.00 7.63
N ALA A 88 -1.15 -1.12 8.21
CA ALA A 88 -1.50 0.29 8.36
C ALA A 88 -1.65 0.96 6.98
N ALA A 89 -0.79 0.61 6.02
CA ALA A 89 -0.88 1.15 4.66
C ALA A 89 -2.15 0.67 3.95
N GLN A 90 -2.57 -0.58 4.16
CA GLN A 90 -3.83 -1.08 3.63
C GLN A 90 -5.02 -0.30 4.16
N LEU A 91 -5.02 -0.01 5.47
CA LEU A 91 -6.07 0.80 6.08
C LEU A 91 -6.11 2.22 5.50
N ARG A 92 -4.94 2.82 5.26
CA ARG A 92 -4.88 4.14 4.63
C ARG A 92 -5.44 4.10 3.21
N ALA A 93 -5.14 3.06 2.44
CA ALA A 93 -5.66 2.90 1.10
C ALA A 93 -7.19 2.81 1.10
N LEU A 94 -7.76 2.06 2.03
CA LEU A 94 -9.21 1.96 2.19
C LEU A 94 -9.83 3.30 2.57
N GLU A 95 -9.18 4.04 3.46
CA GLU A 95 -9.65 5.36 3.85
C GLU A 95 -9.68 6.33 2.66
N GLN A 96 -8.64 6.30 1.83
CA GLN A 96 -8.59 7.13 0.62
C GLN A 96 -9.69 6.76 -0.36
N LEU A 97 -9.95 5.47 -0.52
CA LEU A 97 -11.04 5.00 -1.38
C LEU A 97 -12.40 5.51 -0.89
N ARG A 98 -12.63 5.50 0.42
CA ARG A 98 -13.85 6.06 1.01
C ARG A 98 -14.00 7.55 0.75
N LYS A 99 -12.93 8.30 0.87
CA LYS A 99 -12.93 9.74 0.58
C LYS A 99 -13.27 10.01 -0.88
N GLN A 100 -12.73 9.21 -1.79
CA GLN A 100 -13.04 9.34 -3.22
C GLN A 100 -14.50 9.02 -3.51
N ALA A 101 -15.03 7.96 -2.93
CA ALA A 101 -16.43 7.60 -3.09
C ALA A 101 -17.35 8.70 -2.57
N LYS A 102 -17.01 9.31 -1.43
CA LYS A 102 -17.77 10.40 -0.85
C LYS A 102 -17.75 11.64 -1.74
N ARG A 103 -16.60 11.97 -2.34
CA ARG A 103 -16.48 13.10 -3.26
C ARG A 103 -17.33 12.92 -4.51
N ARG A 104 -17.38 11.68 -5.04
CA ARG A 104 -18.17 11.37 -6.23
C ARG A 104 -19.67 11.44 -5.99
N SER A 105 -20.11 11.21 -4.76
CA SER A 105 -21.54 11.21 -4.43
C SER A 105 -22.08 12.57 -4.02
N SER A 106 -21.23 13.58 -3.92
CA SER A 106 -21.64 14.92 -3.50
C SER A 106 -21.76 15.91 -4.67
#